data_78c25207caa24acc9799fe19c95b329d
#
_entry.id   78c25207caa24acc9799fe19c95b329d
#
_cell.length_a   1.000
_cell.length_b   1.000
_cell.length_c   1.000
_cell.angle_alpha   90.00
_cell.angle_beta   90.00
_cell.angle_gamma   90.00
#
_symmetry.space_group_name_H-M   'P 1'
#
loop_
_entity.id
_entity.type
_entity.pdbx_description
1 polymer ?
#
loop_
_entity_poly.entity_id
_entity_poly.type
_entity_poly.pdbx_seq_one_letter_code
_entity_poly.pdbx_strand_id
1 'polypeptide(L)'
;LLDELGAGTDPTEGAALAQALLEELLERGCLVFCSTHYSQLKAFALNREGVRNASVEFDIETLSPTYQLVIGLPGRSNALAIAQRLVQHAAHALVAHAGQR
;
A
#
# COMPACT_ATOMS: atom_id res chain seq x y z
N LEU A 1 10.26 -7.71 12.38
CA LEU A 1 9.98 -7.39 10.97
C LEU A 1 8.93 -8.31 10.41
N LEU A 2 7.82 -7.77 9.93
CA LEU A 2 6.73 -8.53 9.36
C LEU A 2 6.42 -7.99 7.97
N ASP A 3 6.41 -8.87 6.99
CA ASP A 3 6.14 -8.51 5.61
C ASP A 3 4.78 -9.07 5.17
N GLU A 4 4.01 -8.24 4.47
CA GLU A 4 2.68 -8.60 3.98
C GLU A 4 1.78 -9.18 5.08
N LEU A 5 1.73 -8.51 6.23
CA LEU A 5 0.98 -8.99 7.40
C LEU A 5 -0.50 -9.16 7.07
N GLY A 6 -1.01 -10.35 7.33
CA GLY A 6 -2.42 -10.70 7.10
C GLY A 6 -2.73 -11.22 5.70
N ALA A 7 -1.74 -11.30 4.80
CA ALA A 7 -1.94 -11.83 3.46
C ALA A 7 -2.26 -13.33 3.46
N GLY A 8 -2.93 -13.79 2.41
CA GLY A 8 -3.23 -15.22 2.23
C GLY A 8 -4.56 -15.68 2.78
N THR A 9 -5.37 -14.79 3.32
CA THR A 9 -6.73 -15.09 3.76
C THR A 9 -7.69 -13.99 3.30
N ASP A 10 -8.97 -14.13 3.64
CA ASP A 10 -9.98 -13.11 3.37
C ASP A 10 -9.49 -11.73 3.89
N PRO A 11 -9.63 -10.64 3.11
CA PRO A 11 -9.13 -9.32 3.51
C PRO A 11 -9.65 -8.83 4.85
N THR A 12 -10.92 -9.07 5.17
CA THR A 12 -11.50 -8.65 6.45
C THR A 12 -10.88 -9.41 7.61
N GLU A 13 -10.74 -10.72 7.47
CA GLU A 13 -10.11 -11.57 8.48
C GLU A 13 -8.62 -11.28 8.60
N GLY A 14 -7.95 -11.08 7.45
CA GLY A 14 -6.52 -10.73 7.43
C GLY A 14 -6.23 -9.44 8.15
N ALA A 15 -7.04 -8.42 7.94
CA ALA A 15 -6.88 -7.12 8.62
C ALA A 15 -7.13 -7.25 10.13
N ALA A 16 -8.14 -8.00 10.53
CA ALA A 16 -8.43 -8.22 11.97
C ALA A 16 -7.30 -8.98 12.67
N LEU A 17 -6.79 -10.02 12.04
CA LEU A 17 -5.66 -10.79 12.56
C LEU A 17 -4.40 -9.91 12.68
N ALA A 18 -4.11 -9.14 11.64
CA ALA A 18 -2.97 -8.24 11.62
C ALA A 18 -3.05 -7.21 12.74
N GLN A 19 -4.22 -6.60 12.95
CA GLN A 19 -4.41 -5.64 14.04
C GLN A 19 -4.20 -6.29 15.40
N ALA A 20 -4.76 -7.47 15.63
CA ALA A 20 -4.60 -8.19 16.88
C ALA A 20 -3.13 -8.53 17.17
N LEU A 21 -2.39 -8.96 16.16
CA LEU A 21 -0.95 -9.23 16.31
C LEU A 21 -0.16 -7.97 16.64
N LEU A 22 -0.45 -6.86 15.98
CA LEU A 22 0.22 -5.60 16.24
C LEU A 22 -0.07 -5.09 17.66
N GLU A 23 -1.32 -5.16 18.11
CA GLU A 23 -1.69 -4.77 19.48
C GLU A 23 -0.96 -5.62 20.51
N GLU A 24 -0.89 -6.92 20.31
CA GLU A 24 -0.17 -7.82 21.23
C GLU A 24 1.32 -7.50 21.29
N LEU A 25 1.94 -7.28 20.16
CA LEU A 25 3.37 -6.94 20.10
C LEU A 25 3.67 -5.58 20.74
N LEU A 26 2.78 -4.60 20.55
CA LEU A 26 2.90 -3.29 21.19
C LEU A 26 2.79 -3.39 22.72
N GLU A 27 1.85 -4.18 23.22
CA GLU A 27 1.69 -4.40 24.67
C GLU A 27 2.91 -5.07 25.28
N ARG A 28 3.59 -5.90 24.53
CA ARG A 28 4.84 -6.54 24.95
C ARG A 28 6.06 -5.63 24.85
N GLY A 29 5.89 -4.41 24.39
CA GLY A 29 7.00 -3.46 24.26
C GLY A 29 7.92 -3.72 23.08
N CYS A 30 7.48 -4.47 22.08
CA CYS A 30 8.28 -4.77 20.91
C CYS A 30 8.38 -3.57 19.97
N LEU A 31 9.53 -3.40 19.34
CA LEU A 31 9.69 -2.51 18.20
C LEU A 31 9.30 -3.28 16.95
N VAL A 32 8.28 -2.80 16.23
CA VAL A 32 7.69 -3.52 15.11
C VAL A 32 7.79 -2.68 13.83
N PHE A 33 8.30 -3.29 12.77
CA PHE A 33 8.18 -2.79 11.40
C PHE A 33 7.38 -3.80 10.61
N CYS A 34 6.25 -3.38 10.06
CA CYS A 34 5.46 -4.27 9.20
C CYS A 34 4.99 -3.59 7.93
N SER A 35 4.92 -4.35 6.86
CA SER A 35 4.30 -3.92 5.62
C SER A 35 2.92 -4.54 5.47
N THR A 36 1.97 -3.74 4.97
CA THR A 36 0.60 -4.18 4.74
C THR A 36 -0.09 -3.19 3.80
N HIS A 37 -1.22 -3.61 3.23
CA HIS A 37 -1.99 -2.76 2.33
C HIS A 37 -3.43 -2.54 2.82
N TYR A 38 -3.77 -2.98 4.03
CA TYR A 38 -5.13 -2.85 4.55
C TYR A 38 -5.43 -1.44 5.03
N SER A 39 -6.53 -0.87 4.53
CA SER A 39 -6.99 0.46 4.95
C SER A 39 -7.32 0.53 6.44
N GLN A 40 -7.83 -0.57 7.01
CA GLN A 40 -8.14 -0.67 8.43
C GLN A 40 -6.90 -0.47 9.30
N LEU A 41 -5.75 -0.94 8.86
CA LEU A 41 -4.50 -0.76 9.61
C LEU A 41 -3.95 0.65 9.49
N LYS A 42 -4.21 1.35 8.39
CA LYS A 42 -3.89 2.77 8.27
C LYS A 42 -4.68 3.60 9.30
N ALA A 43 -5.97 3.30 9.43
CA ALA A 43 -6.82 3.95 10.44
C ALA A 43 -6.39 3.60 11.87
N PHE A 44 -6.08 2.34 12.12
CA PHE A 44 -5.55 1.89 13.41
C PHE A 44 -4.30 2.67 13.81
N ALA A 45 -3.36 2.83 12.89
CA ALA A 45 -2.12 3.57 13.15
C ALA A 45 -2.37 5.05 13.46
N LEU A 46 -3.36 5.67 12.84
CA LEU A 46 -3.72 7.06 13.12
C LEU A 46 -4.32 7.26 14.51
N ASN A 47 -4.99 6.24 15.05
CA ASN A 47 -5.73 6.32 16.30
C ASN A 47 -5.01 5.67 17.49
N ARG A 48 -3.91 4.97 17.25
CA ARG A 48 -3.15 4.29 18.31
C ARG A 48 -1.87 5.04 18.62
N GLU A 49 -1.70 5.46 19.87
CA GLU A 49 -0.46 6.06 20.34
C GLU A 49 0.70 5.06 20.21
N GLY A 50 1.84 5.53 19.77
CA GLY A 50 3.03 4.69 19.58
C GLY A 50 3.10 3.97 18.24
N VAL A 51 2.12 4.18 17.36
CA VAL A 51 2.08 3.61 16.03
C VAL A 51 2.10 4.72 14.99
N ARG A 52 2.88 4.55 13.95
CA ARG A 52 2.96 5.52 12.84
C ARG A 52 2.79 4.83 11.50
N ASN A 53 2.10 5.50 10.62
CA ASN A 53 2.08 5.15 9.21
C ASN A 53 3.38 5.58 8.53
N ALA A 54 3.80 4.81 7.57
CA ALA A 54 4.89 5.16 6.67
C ALA A 54 4.54 4.64 5.28
N SER A 55 5.02 5.31 4.26
CA SER A 55 4.80 4.90 2.89
C SER A 55 6.05 5.11 2.06
N VAL A 56 6.20 4.31 1.01
CA VAL A 56 7.23 4.50 0.00
C VAL A 56 6.62 5.23 -1.17
N GLU A 57 7.26 6.32 -1.61
CA GLU A 57 6.79 7.08 -2.75
C GLU A 57 6.88 6.27 -4.03
N PHE A 58 5.91 6.49 -4.90
CA PHE A 58 5.84 5.85 -6.21
C PHE A 58 5.71 6.93 -7.29
N ASP A 59 6.55 6.85 -8.30
CA ASP A 59 6.49 7.77 -9.43
C ASP A 59 5.55 7.22 -10.49
N ILE A 60 4.41 7.88 -10.66
CA ILE A 60 3.39 7.49 -11.63
C ILE A 60 3.85 7.73 -13.05
N GLU A 61 4.68 8.72 -13.30
CA GLU A 61 5.20 9.03 -14.63
C GLU A 61 6.12 7.93 -15.16
N THR A 62 7.02 7.44 -14.31
CA THR A 62 7.95 6.35 -14.66
C THR A 62 7.41 4.96 -14.34
N LEU A 63 6.27 4.88 -13.63
CA LEU A 63 5.68 3.63 -13.12
C LEU A 63 6.67 2.82 -12.29
N SER A 64 7.45 3.49 -11.47
CA SER A 64 8.47 2.84 -10.64
C SER A 64 8.51 3.44 -9.22
N PRO A 65 8.92 2.64 -8.22
CA PRO A 65 9.11 3.17 -6.88
C PRO A 65 10.33 4.11 -6.84
N THR A 66 10.24 5.17 -6.03
CA THR A 66 11.37 6.07 -5.81
C THR A 66 12.28 5.61 -4.69
N TYR A 67 11.84 4.62 -3.90
CA TYR A 67 12.52 4.12 -2.69
C TYR A 67 12.67 5.17 -1.58
N GLN A 68 11.91 6.26 -1.64
CA GLN A 68 11.87 7.25 -0.58
C GLN A 68 10.76 6.91 0.42
N LEU A 69 11.13 6.84 1.71
CA LEU A 69 10.20 6.57 2.78
C LEU A 69 9.67 7.88 3.37
N VAL A 70 8.36 7.98 3.48
CA VAL A 70 7.68 9.11 4.11
C VAL A 70 6.99 8.60 5.38
N ILE A 71 7.32 9.20 6.52
CA ILE A 71 6.79 8.80 7.83
C ILE A 71 5.72 9.80 8.27
N GLY A 72 4.64 9.27 8.86
CA GLY A 72 3.59 10.08 9.47
C GLY A 72 2.35 10.27 8.62
N LEU A 73 2.40 9.95 7.32
CA LEU A 73 1.23 9.98 6.44
C LEU A 73 0.96 8.59 5.89
N PRO A 74 -0.32 8.17 5.87
CA PRO A 74 -0.67 6.89 5.23
C PRO A 74 -0.43 6.98 3.73
N GLY A 75 0.16 5.94 3.17
CA GLY A 75 0.37 5.83 1.73
C GLY A 75 -0.96 5.70 0.98
N ARG A 76 -0.98 6.22 -0.24
CA ARG A 76 -2.09 6.00 -1.17
C ARG A 76 -1.88 4.69 -1.91
N SER A 77 -2.98 4.01 -2.22
CA SER A 77 -2.92 2.94 -3.20
C SER A 77 -2.72 3.57 -4.59
N ASN A 78 -1.69 3.13 -5.29
CA ASN A 78 -1.39 3.62 -6.64
C ASN A 78 -2.02 2.76 -7.73
N ALA A 79 -2.78 1.73 -7.37
CA ALA A 79 -3.32 0.77 -8.33
C ALA A 79 -4.21 1.43 -9.38
N LEU A 80 -5.11 2.34 -8.98
CA LEU A 80 -5.99 3.04 -9.92
C LEU A 80 -5.20 3.98 -10.83
N ALA A 81 -4.24 4.70 -10.29
CA ALA A 81 -3.41 5.62 -11.08
C ALA A 81 -2.55 4.84 -12.10
N ILE A 82 -1.99 3.71 -11.69
CA ILE A 82 -1.24 2.82 -12.57
C ILE A 82 -2.15 2.26 -13.67
N ALA A 83 -3.34 1.80 -13.30
CA ALA A 83 -4.31 1.28 -14.25
C ALA A 83 -4.72 2.32 -15.29
N GLN A 84 -5.00 3.55 -14.86
CA GLN A 84 -5.33 4.66 -15.75
C GLN A 84 -4.18 4.96 -16.73
N ARG A 85 -2.94 4.97 -16.23
CA ARG A 85 -1.76 5.20 -17.06
C ARG A 85 -1.59 4.11 -18.12
N LEU A 86 -1.77 2.84 -17.74
CA LEU A 86 -1.68 1.71 -18.65
C LEU A 86 -2.80 1.73 -19.69
N VAL A 87 -4.02 2.09 -19.32
CA VAL A 87 -5.15 2.22 -20.24
C VAL A 87 -4.89 3.34 -21.25
N GLN A 88 -4.38 4.48 -20.83
CA GLN A 88 -4.01 5.57 -21.74
C GLN A 88 -2.96 5.13 -22.77
N HIS A 89 -1.95 4.41 -22.34
CA HIS A 89 -0.94 3.87 -23.25
C HIS A 89 -1.53 2.87 -24.26
N ALA A 90 -2.38 1.96 -23.80
CA ALA A 90 -3.04 0.99 -24.65
C ALA A 90 -3.97 1.66 -25.67
N ALA A 91 -4.77 2.63 -25.25
CA ALA A 91 -5.65 3.38 -26.14
C ALA A 91 -4.85 4.14 -27.22
N HIS A 92 -3.74 4.76 -26.82
CA HIS A 92 -2.86 5.45 -27.78
C HIS A 92 -2.27 4.48 -28.80
N ALA A 93 -1.82 3.31 -28.37
CA ALA A 93 -1.29 2.29 -29.26
C ALA A 93 -2.34 1.77 -30.25
N LEU A 94 -3.59 1.58 -29.81
CA LEU A 94 -4.69 1.16 -30.68
C LEU A 94 -5.02 2.22 -31.73
N VAL A 95 -5.03 3.50 -31.38
CA VAL A 95 -5.26 4.59 -32.33
C VAL A 95 -4.13 4.66 -33.37
N ALA A 96 -2.88 4.54 -32.92
CA ALA A 96 -1.73 4.54 -33.83
C ALA A 96 -1.78 3.37 -34.81
N HIS A 97 -2.16 2.18 -34.37
CA HIS A 97 -2.30 1.00 -35.23
C HIS A 97 -3.42 1.19 -36.24
N ALA A 98 -4.59 1.68 -35.84
CA ALA A 98 -5.70 1.95 -36.73
C ALA A 98 -5.35 3.01 -37.80
N GLY A 99 -4.55 4.02 -37.44
CA GLY A 99 -4.10 5.06 -38.35
C GLY A 99 -3.11 4.59 -39.43
N GLN A 100 -2.53 3.41 -39.27
CA GLN A 100 -1.60 2.81 -40.23
C GLN A 100 -2.29 1.98 -41.32
N ARG A 101 -3.59 1.82 -41.23
CA ARG A 101 -4.37 1.17 -42.30
C ARG A 101 -4.68 2.17 -43.40
#